data_6fd9455eca8ebb2362f9851f0300cb67
#
_entry.id   6fd9455eca8ebb2362f9851f0300cb67
#
_cell.length_a   1.000
_cell.length_b   1.000
_cell.length_c   1.000
_cell.angle_alpha   90.00
_cell.angle_beta   90.00
_cell.angle_gamma   90.00
#
_symmetry.space_group_name_H-M   'P 1'
#
loop_
_entity.id
_entity.type
_entity.pdbx_description
1 polymer ?
#
loop_
_entity_poly.entity_id
_entity_poly.type
_entity_poly.pdbx_seq_one_letter_code
_entity_poly.pdbx_strand_id
1 'polypeptide(L)' 'MDKYIGKRLDGRYEIKELIGVGGMARVYKARCHWLNRYVAIKILRDDLAQDSEIRRRFH' A
#
# COMPACT_ATOMS: atom_id res chain seq x y z
N MET A 1 5.20 7.15 13.32
CA MET A 1 5.01 7.67 11.98
C MET A 1 5.05 6.53 10.97
N ASP A 2 4.21 6.60 9.96
CA ASP A 2 4.08 5.50 9.00
C ASP A 2 5.19 5.58 7.97
N LYS A 3 5.99 4.53 7.87
CA LYS A 3 7.15 4.53 7.00
C LYS A 3 6.81 4.39 5.51
N TYR A 4 5.58 4.04 5.19
CA TYR A 4 5.21 3.84 3.79
C TYR A 4 4.63 5.08 3.13
N ILE A 5 4.02 5.97 3.93
CA ILE A 5 3.42 7.16 3.36
C ILE A 5 4.48 8.04 2.70
N GLY A 6 4.21 8.41 1.46
CA GLY A 6 5.14 9.18 0.65
C GLY A 6 6.05 8.35 -0.23
N LYS A 7 6.10 7.04 -0.01
CA LYS A 7 6.94 6.18 -0.82
C LYS A 7 6.23 5.76 -2.10
N ARG A 8 7.02 5.39 -3.09
CA ARG A 8 6.49 4.88 -4.35
C ARG A 8 6.87 3.42 -4.48
N LEU A 9 5.86 2.57 -4.61
CA LEU A 9 6.05 1.14 -4.78
C LEU A 9 5.99 0.77 -6.25
N ASP A 10 6.88 -0.14 -6.63
CA ASP A 10 6.92 -0.66 -8.00
C ASP A 10 7.00 0.45 -9.05
N GLY A 11 7.57 1.59 -8.66
CA GLY A 11 7.74 2.72 -9.56
C GLY A 11 6.46 3.41 -10.00
N ARG A 12 5.29 2.98 -9.53
CA ARG A 12 4.03 3.53 -10.01
C ARG A 12 2.98 3.82 -8.95
N TYR A 13 3.11 3.27 -7.74
CA TYR A 13 2.09 3.44 -6.70
C TYR A 13 2.64 4.34 -5.60
N GLU A 14 2.16 5.55 -5.56
CA GLU A 14 2.56 6.48 -4.51
C GLU A 14 1.61 6.36 -3.33
N ILE A 15 2.14 5.98 -2.17
CA ILE A 15 1.35 5.78 -0.96
C ILE A 15 0.95 7.14 -0.41
N LYS A 16 -0.35 7.37 -0.28
CA LYS A 16 -0.87 8.67 0.13
C LYS A 16 -1.36 8.71 1.57
N GLU A 17 -2.11 7.71 1.99
CA GLU A 17 -2.63 7.70 3.35
C GLU A 17 -2.99 6.29 3.80
N LEU A 18 -2.96 6.10 5.11
CA LEU A 18 -3.38 4.85 5.73
C LEU A 18 -4.89 4.89 5.92
N ILE A 19 -5.60 3.93 5.35
CA ILE A 19 -7.05 3.89 5.43
C ILE A 19 -7.60 2.71 6.21
N GLY A 20 -6.75 1.75 6.58
CA GLY A 20 -7.21 0.62 7.37
C GLY A 20 -6.06 -0.09 8.05
N VAL A 21 -6.32 -0.62 9.24
CA VAL A 21 -5.33 -1.38 10.01
C VAL A 21 -5.97 -2.67 10.46
N GLY A 22 -5.31 -3.77 10.17
CA GLY A 22 -5.69 -5.09 10.67
C GLY A 22 -4.55 -5.70 11.45
N GLY A 23 -4.78 -6.89 12.00
CA GLY A 23 -3.77 -7.57 12.77
C GLY A 23 -2.55 -7.98 11.95
N MET A 24 -2.74 -8.24 10.68
CA MET A 24 -1.68 -8.76 9.83
C MET A 24 -1.31 -7.82 8.69
N ALA A 25 -2.04 -6.75 8.51
CA ALA A 25 -1.82 -5.90 7.36
C ALA A 25 -2.32 -4.49 7.59
N ARG A 26 -1.83 -3.59 6.77
CA ARG A 26 -2.32 -2.23 6.68
C ARG A 26 -2.79 -1.98 5.26
N VAL A 27 -3.84 -1.20 5.12
CA VAL A 27 -4.39 -0.86 3.81
C VAL A 27 -4.16 0.62 3.57
N TYR A 28 -3.59 0.93 2.43
CA TYR A 28 -3.26 2.29 2.07
C TYR A 28 -4.00 2.74 0.83
N LYS A 29 -4.32 4.02 0.80
CA LYS A 29 -4.74 4.67 -0.43
C LYS A 29 -3.49 5.08 -1.18
N ALA A 30 -3.39 4.71 -2.43
CA ALA A 30 -2.24 5.02 -3.25
C ALA A 30 -2.68 5.57 -4.58
N ARG A 31 -1.83 6.40 -5.17
CA ARG A 31 -2.06 6.90 -6.51
C ARG A 31 -1.27 6.07 -7.50
N CYS A 32 -1.97 5.49 -8.46
CA CYS A 32 -1.31 4.79 -9.54
C CYS A 32 -0.99 5.79 -10.64
N HIS A 33 0.30 6.10 -10.78
CA HIS A 33 0.72 7.13 -11.75
C HIS A 33 0.57 6.67 -13.20
N TRP A 34 0.57 5.35 -13.42
CA TRP A 34 0.39 4.84 -14.78
C TRP A 34 -1.04 4.99 -15.26
N LEU A 35 -2.01 4.78 -14.36
CA LEU A 35 -3.42 4.83 -14.71
C LEU A 35 -4.08 6.13 -14.27
N ASN A 36 -3.34 6.99 -13.59
CA ASN A 36 -3.82 8.27 -13.09
C ASN A 36 -5.10 8.12 -12.26
N ARG A 37 -5.08 7.17 -11.32
CA ARG A 37 -6.23 6.88 -10.47
C ARG A 37 -5.77 6.38 -9.12
N TYR A 38 -6.66 6.42 -8.15
CA TYR A 38 -6.38 5.89 -6.83
C TYR A 38 -6.69 4.41 -6.75
N VAL A 39 -5.91 3.70 -5.95
CA VAL A 39 -6.09 2.28 -5.70
C VAL A 39 -5.89 2.02 -4.22
N ALA A 40 -6.37 0.88 -3.74
CA ALA A 40 -6.11 0.44 -2.39
C ALA A 40 -5.02 -0.63 -2.43
N ILE A 41 -4.03 -0.47 -1.56
CA ILE A 41 -2.91 -1.41 -1.50
C ILE A 41 -2.84 -1.97 -0.09
N LYS A 42 -2.82 -3.29 0.01
CA LYS A 42 -2.70 -3.99 1.28
C LYS A 42 -1.26 -4.43 1.45
N ILE A 43 -0.64 -3.97 2.53
CA ILE A 43 0.75 -4.33 2.83
C ILE A 43 0.77 -5.18 4.08
N LEU A 44 1.31 -6.39 3.98
CA LEU A 44 1.42 -7.28 5.11
C LEU A 44 2.51 -6.82 6.06
N ARG A 45 2.31 -7.09 7.34
CA ARG A 45 3.29 -6.70 8.35
C ARG A 45 4.56 -7.52 8.19
N ASP A 46 5.69 -6.86 8.35
CA ASP A 46 7.00 -7.50 8.18
C ASP A 46 7.25 -8.57 9.23
N ASP A 47 6.74 -8.38 10.44
CA ASP A 47 6.96 -9.33 11.51
C ASP A 47 6.14 -10.61 11.34
N LEU A 48 5.22 -10.64 10.41
CA LEU A 48 4.38 -11.80 10.14
C LEU A 48 4.62 -12.40 8.77
N ALA A 49 5.21 -11.64 7.86
CA ALA A 49 5.46 -12.09 6.51
C ALA A 49 6.93 -11.88 6.20
N GLN A 50 7.57 -12.92 5.69
CA GLN A 50 8.98 -12.82 5.31
C GLN A 50 9.15 -11.99 4.08
N ASP A 51 8.21 -12.10 3.18
CA ASP A 51 8.22 -11.34 1.95
C ASP A 51 7.11 -10.33 1.99
N SER A 52 7.41 -9.14 1.51
CA SER A 52 6.38 -8.12 1.35
C SER A 52 5.46 -8.56 0.24
N GLU A 53 4.20 -8.71 0.55
CA GLU A 53 3.19 -9.02 -0.44
C GLU A 53 2.29 -7.82 -0.60
N ILE A 54 2.21 -7.32 -1.81
CA ILE A 54 1.37 -6.19 -2.14
C ILE A 54 0.18 -6.69 -2.92
N ARG A 55 -1.01 -6.47 -2.38
CA ARG A 55 -2.24 -6.83 -3.07
C ARG A 55 -2.97 -5.57 -3.45
N ARG A 56 -3.23 -5.44 -4.71
CA ARG A 56 -3.91 -4.27 -5.24
C ARG A 56 -5.39 -4.55 -5.31
N ARG A 57 -6.18 -3.58 -4.84
CA ARG A 57 -7.62 -3.64 -4.93
C ARG A 57 -8.10 -2.37 -5.59
N PHE A 58 -8.64 -2.53 -6.74
CA PHE A 58 -9.23 -1.41 -7.46
C PHE A 58 -10.24 -1.94 -8.45
N HIS A 59 -11.18 -1.12 -8.69
CA HIS A 59 -12.27 -1.48 -9.59
C HIS A 59 -12.64 -0.33 -10.47
#